data_6f5eb618546dd5ec4975acf15bf47dbb
#
_entry.id   6f5eb618546dd5ec4975acf15bf47dbb
#
_cell.length_a   1.000
_cell.length_b   1.000
_cell.length_c   1.000
_cell.angle_alpha   90.00
_cell.angle_beta   90.00
_cell.angle_gamma   90.00
#
_symmetry.space_group_name_H-M   'P 1'
#
loop_
_entity.id
_entity.type
_entity.pdbx_description
1 polymer ?
#
loop_
_entity_poly.entity_id
_entity_poly.type
_entity_poly.pdbx_seq_one_letter_code
_entity_poly.pdbx_strand_id
1 'polypeptide(L)'
;MLPASIPSPDPVWSQFSLGPLTIHTYALCLLAGIAAAAYITDRRLRARGAAPGLALDVAMWAVPIGIVGARIYHVLTHLGDFTGPGVDPWAWVRIWEGGNALFGSLLGGAVGVWIGCRISGLRFWSFADALAPGLLVAQAIGRLGNYVNQELFGLPTTLPWGLEIRSDAPMFPDGTPEGTLFHPLFLYEMIWNLVGVALLLTIERRVTRRDAALDTPGPGLRWGRLFGLYLVWYGLGRSWLEAIRIDPTSDAPLGIPANIWTSGIAVLLGVAIVVVQGRRHTEPELSVYVPGREPADDEDPDAETTSAEADGKADRKADGKAEDKADGKADGKADGKAEDKADDKADDKADDKADGGVETDEADRPVDPDASPVDPAGAK
;
A
#
# COMPACT_ATOMS: atom_id res chain seq x y z
N MET A 1 -37.37 -5.45 2.98
CA MET A 1 -36.33 -4.42 3.16
C MET A 1 -35.09 -5.14 3.62
N LEU A 2 -33.97 -4.98 2.95
CA LEU A 2 -32.69 -5.50 3.46
C LEU A 2 -32.42 -4.76 4.78
N PRO A 3 -31.88 -5.44 5.81
CA PRO A 3 -31.45 -4.76 7.03
C PRO A 3 -30.46 -3.67 6.63
N ALA A 4 -30.70 -2.48 7.12
CA ALA A 4 -29.86 -1.33 6.80
C ALA A 4 -28.51 -1.36 7.56
N SER A 5 -28.39 -2.24 8.57
CA SER A 5 -27.19 -2.46 9.39
C SER A 5 -26.22 -3.47 8.77
N ILE A 6 -24.94 -3.34 9.11
CA ILE A 6 -23.93 -4.37 8.80
C ILE A 6 -24.06 -5.45 9.87
N PRO A 7 -24.36 -6.70 9.49
CA PRO A 7 -24.58 -7.76 10.47
C PRO A 7 -23.31 -8.13 11.21
N SER A 8 -23.47 -8.60 12.42
CA SER A 8 -22.40 -9.22 13.20
C SER A 8 -21.98 -10.55 12.57
N PRO A 9 -20.68 -10.81 12.36
CA PRO A 9 -20.23 -12.11 11.86
C PRO A 9 -20.46 -13.21 12.90
N ASP A 10 -20.70 -14.43 12.42
CA ASP A 10 -20.81 -15.60 13.29
C ASP A 10 -19.47 -15.87 13.99
N PRO A 11 -19.44 -16.15 15.30
CA PRO A 11 -18.21 -16.49 16.05
C PRO A 11 -17.39 -17.62 15.46
N VAL A 12 -18.04 -18.57 14.79
CA VAL A 12 -17.38 -19.69 14.10
C VAL A 12 -16.34 -19.20 13.08
N TRP A 13 -16.55 -18.00 12.53
CA TRP A 13 -15.61 -17.41 11.55
C TRP A 13 -14.35 -16.83 12.16
N SER A 14 -14.30 -16.59 13.49
CA SER A 14 -13.13 -16.00 14.15
C SER A 14 -11.95 -16.96 14.23
N GLN A 15 -12.23 -18.25 14.37
CA GLN A 15 -11.21 -19.29 14.44
C GLN A 15 -11.76 -20.65 13.99
N PHE A 16 -10.88 -21.48 13.47
CA PHE A 16 -11.19 -22.87 13.14
C PHE A 16 -10.04 -23.78 13.53
N SER A 17 -10.38 -25.01 13.94
CA SER A 17 -9.41 -25.99 14.41
C SER A 17 -9.10 -27.01 13.32
N LEU A 18 -7.82 -27.21 13.05
CA LEU A 18 -7.32 -28.26 12.17
C LEU A 18 -6.50 -29.24 13.03
N GLY A 19 -7.19 -30.23 13.61
CA GLY A 19 -6.60 -31.11 14.61
C GLY A 19 -6.20 -30.33 15.88
N PRO A 20 -4.95 -30.40 16.33
CA PRO A 20 -4.48 -29.67 17.51
C PRO A 20 -4.19 -28.19 17.24
N LEU A 21 -4.22 -27.75 15.97
CA LEU A 21 -3.88 -26.40 15.57
C LEU A 21 -5.14 -25.54 15.47
N THR A 22 -5.19 -24.45 16.24
CA THR A 22 -6.22 -23.42 16.10
C THR A 22 -5.71 -22.29 15.21
N ILE A 23 -6.41 -22.04 14.11
CA ILE A 23 -6.08 -20.99 13.14
C ILE A 23 -7.07 -19.86 13.32
N HIS A 24 -6.57 -18.67 13.57
CA HIS A 24 -7.37 -17.46 13.69
C HIS A 24 -7.53 -16.78 12.32
N THR A 25 -8.75 -16.43 11.96
CA THR A 25 -9.04 -15.72 10.70
C THR A 25 -8.30 -14.39 10.61
N TYR A 26 -8.11 -13.71 11.75
CA TYR A 26 -7.28 -12.50 11.81
C TYR A 26 -5.86 -12.75 11.31
N ALA A 27 -5.23 -13.85 11.71
CA ALA A 27 -3.89 -14.21 11.24
C ALA A 27 -3.86 -14.46 9.72
N LEU A 28 -4.90 -15.10 9.17
CA LEU A 28 -5.02 -15.29 7.72
C LEU A 28 -5.17 -13.96 6.97
N CYS A 29 -5.96 -13.03 7.50
CA CYS A 29 -6.07 -11.68 6.94
C CYS A 29 -4.71 -10.95 6.95
N LEU A 30 -3.94 -11.07 8.04
CA LEU A 30 -2.58 -10.50 8.10
C LEU A 30 -1.66 -11.13 7.06
N LEU A 31 -1.64 -12.46 6.94
CA LEU A 31 -0.82 -13.16 5.96
C LEU A 31 -1.22 -12.80 4.52
N ALA A 32 -2.53 -12.71 4.23
CA ALA A 32 -3.03 -12.25 2.93
C ALA A 32 -2.60 -10.80 2.65
N GLY A 33 -2.64 -9.94 3.66
CA GLY A 33 -2.14 -8.56 3.56
C GLY A 33 -0.64 -8.50 3.25
N ILE A 34 0.17 -9.29 3.95
CA ILE A 34 1.62 -9.38 3.70
C ILE A 34 1.88 -9.89 2.27
N ALA A 35 1.20 -10.95 1.84
CA ALA A 35 1.33 -11.49 0.49
C ALA A 35 0.95 -10.47 -0.58
N ALA A 36 -0.16 -9.74 -0.38
CA ALA A 36 -0.59 -8.68 -1.28
C ALA A 36 0.43 -7.53 -1.35
N ALA A 37 0.97 -7.10 -0.20
CA ALA A 37 2.01 -6.08 -0.15
C ALA A 37 3.28 -6.53 -0.88
N ALA A 38 3.74 -7.75 -0.63
CA ALA A 38 4.92 -8.31 -1.29
C ALA A 38 4.72 -8.40 -2.81
N TYR A 39 3.57 -8.90 -3.26
CA TYR A 39 3.23 -9.00 -4.68
C TYR A 39 3.20 -7.63 -5.37
N ILE A 40 2.52 -6.65 -4.77
CA ILE A 40 2.44 -5.29 -5.32
C ILE A 40 3.83 -4.66 -5.37
N THR A 41 4.62 -4.82 -4.32
CA THR A 41 5.98 -4.27 -4.22
C THR A 41 6.89 -4.89 -5.28
N ASP A 42 6.89 -6.22 -5.43
CA ASP A 42 7.68 -6.93 -6.42
C ASP A 42 7.32 -6.50 -7.84
N ARG A 43 6.01 -6.44 -8.16
CA ARG A 43 5.54 -5.97 -9.46
C ARG A 43 5.99 -4.53 -9.76
N ARG A 44 5.98 -3.65 -8.75
CA ARG A 44 6.41 -2.26 -8.88
C ARG A 44 7.93 -2.13 -9.02
N LEU A 45 8.70 -2.92 -8.29
CA LEU A 45 10.15 -2.99 -8.41
C LEU A 45 10.56 -3.49 -9.80
N ARG A 46 9.94 -4.57 -10.28
CA ARG A 46 10.19 -5.08 -11.65
C ARG A 46 9.87 -4.06 -12.73
N ALA A 47 8.78 -3.31 -12.58
CA ALA A 47 8.44 -2.22 -13.50
C ALA A 47 9.48 -1.07 -13.48
N ARG A 48 10.42 -1.07 -12.52
CA ARG A 48 11.54 -0.12 -12.38
C ARG A 48 12.90 -0.77 -12.69
N GLY A 49 12.92 -1.95 -13.31
CA GLY A 49 14.13 -2.66 -13.71
C GLY A 49 14.77 -3.53 -12.62
N ALA A 50 14.04 -3.85 -11.55
CA ALA A 50 14.54 -4.79 -10.54
C ALA A 50 14.35 -6.25 -10.96
N ALA A 51 15.26 -7.12 -10.52
CA ALA A 51 15.10 -8.56 -10.65
C ALA A 51 13.84 -9.06 -9.94
N PRO A 52 13.20 -10.14 -10.42
CA PRO A 52 12.01 -10.71 -9.77
C PRO A 52 12.35 -11.32 -8.41
N GLY A 53 11.39 -11.28 -7.47
CA GLY A 53 11.51 -11.93 -6.15
C GLY A 53 12.14 -11.06 -5.06
N LEU A 54 12.77 -9.94 -5.39
CA LEU A 54 13.47 -9.09 -4.42
C LEU A 54 12.58 -8.57 -3.29
N ALA A 55 11.28 -8.39 -3.54
CA ALA A 55 10.35 -8.01 -2.47
C ALA A 55 10.20 -9.12 -1.43
N LEU A 56 10.23 -10.38 -1.84
CA LEU A 56 10.19 -11.53 -0.93
C LEU A 56 11.50 -11.67 -0.16
N ASP A 57 12.64 -11.48 -0.82
CA ASP A 57 13.96 -11.51 -0.18
C ASP A 57 14.05 -10.46 0.94
N VAL A 58 13.58 -9.25 0.68
CA VAL A 58 13.52 -8.20 1.72
C VAL A 58 12.51 -8.55 2.81
N ALA A 59 11.36 -9.15 2.47
CA ALA A 59 10.36 -9.57 3.45
C ALA A 59 10.88 -10.68 4.38
N MET A 60 11.76 -11.56 3.91
CA MET A 60 12.43 -12.59 4.73
C MET A 60 13.27 -12.00 5.87
N TRP A 61 13.74 -10.77 5.74
CA TRP A 61 14.40 -10.01 6.81
C TRP A 61 13.43 -9.15 7.60
N ALA A 62 12.50 -8.50 6.92
CA ALA A 62 11.58 -7.55 7.53
C ALA A 62 10.63 -8.22 8.52
N VAL A 63 10.07 -9.39 8.17
CA VAL A 63 9.07 -10.06 9.01
C VAL A 63 9.67 -10.62 10.29
N PRO A 64 10.74 -11.44 10.28
CA PRO A 64 11.33 -11.97 11.51
C PRO A 64 11.88 -10.87 12.42
N ILE A 65 12.60 -9.88 11.87
CA ILE A 65 13.16 -8.78 12.66
C ILE A 65 12.04 -7.90 13.21
N GLY A 66 10.94 -7.72 12.47
CA GLY A 66 9.73 -7.04 12.97
C GLY A 66 9.10 -7.76 14.17
N ILE A 67 8.98 -9.09 14.12
CA ILE A 67 8.46 -9.91 15.23
C ILE A 67 9.37 -9.80 16.46
N VAL A 68 10.68 -9.95 16.27
CA VAL A 68 11.67 -9.79 17.35
C VAL A 68 11.59 -8.38 17.94
N GLY A 69 11.52 -7.35 17.10
CA GLY A 69 11.37 -5.96 17.53
C GLY A 69 10.10 -5.73 18.35
N ALA A 70 8.96 -6.32 17.94
CA ALA A 70 7.71 -6.26 18.68
C ALA A 70 7.85 -6.80 20.10
N ARG A 71 8.53 -7.94 20.23
CA ARG A 71 8.76 -8.58 21.54
C ARG A 71 9.74 -7.79 22.41
N ILE A 72 10.86 -7.36 21.85
CA ILE A 72 11.84 -6.55 22.58
C ILE A 72 11.19 -5.29 23.14
N TYR A 73 10.44 -4.57 22.33
CA TYR A 73 9.76 -3.34 22.77
C TYR A 73 8.76 -3.63 23.90
N HIS A 74 7.95 -4.70 23.77
CA HIS A 74 7.01 -5.10 24.80
C HIS A 74 7.70 -5.40 26.13
N VAL A 75 8.75 -6.22 26.10
CA VAL A 75 9.53 -6.56 27.30
C VAL A 75 10.12 -5.32 27.94
N LEU A 76 10.67 -4.38 27.16
CA LEU A 76 11.26 -3.15 27.68
C LEU A 76 10.23 -2.20 28.30
N THR A 77 9.01 -2.20 27.80
CA THR A 77 7.92 -1.35 28.31
C THR A 77 7.17 -1.96 29.49
N HIS A 78 7.31 -3.29 29.71
CA HIS A 78 6.63 -4.05 30.77
C HIS A 78 7.65 -4.86 31.59
N LEU A 79 8.80 -4.26 31.93
CA LEU A 79 9.87 -4.95 32.65
C LEU A 79 9.40 -5.61 33.94
N GLY A 80 8.40 -5.02 34.63
CA GLY A 80 7.81 -5.57 35.85
C GLY A 80 7.24 -6.98 35.68
N ASP A 81 6.70 -7.28 34.52
CA ASP A 81 6.07 -8.58 34.22
C ASP A 81 7.13 -9.68 33.96
N PHE A 82 8.37 -9.26 33.65
CA PHE A 82 9.49 -10.15 33.27
C PHE A 82 10.60 -10.19 34.30
N THR A 83 10.51 -9.41 35.38
CA THR A 83 11.50 -9.32 36.44
C THR A 83 10.85 -9.44 37.81
N GLY A 84 11.30 -10.37 38.63
CA GLY A 84 10.78 -10.53 39.97
C GLY A 84 10.91 -11.96 40.50
N PRO A 85 10.65 -12.17 41.80
CA PRO A 85 10.67 -13.51 42.40
C PRO A 85 9.56 -14.38 41.79
N GLY A 86 9.92 -15.55 41.26
CA GLY A 86 8.98 -16.52 40.70
C GLY A 86 8.65 -16.33 39.20
N VAL A 87 9.18 -15.33 38.54
CA VAL A 87 9.03 -15.16 37.09
C VAL A 87 9.94 -16.12 36.36
N ASP A 88 9.40 -16.82 35.34
CA ASP A 88 10.18 -17.70 34.49
C ASP A 88 11.23 -16.88 33.70
N PRO A 89 12.53 -17.19 33.84
CA PRO A 89 13.60 -16.48 33.11
C PRO A 89 13.46 -16.52 31.58
N TRP A 90 12.68 -17.44 31.02
CA TRP A 90 12.45 -17.57 29.59
C TRP A 90 11.15 -16.90 29.09
N ALA A 91 10.38 -16.30 29.99
CA ALA A 91 9.12 -15.63 29.62
C ALA A 91 9.31 -14.56 28.54
N TRP A 92 10.43 -13.86 28.52
CA TRP A 92 10.71 -12.78 27.55
C TRP A 92 10.88 -13.24 26.10
N VAL A 93 11.22 -14.54 25.84
CA VAL A 93 11.34 -15.08 24.48
C VAL A 93 10.06 -15.74 23.96
N ARG A 94 9.03 -15.94 24.78
CA ARG A 94 7.80 -16.61 24.41
C ARG A 94 6.86 -15.70 23.64
N ILE A 95 7.15 -15.52 22.35
CA ILE A 95 6.33 -14.67 21.44
C ILE A 95 4.91 -15.21 21.24
N TRP A 96 4.69 -16.51 21.42
CA TRP A 96 3.40 -17.19 21.23
C TRP A 96 2.41 -16.99 22.40
N GLU A 97 2.86 -16.50 23.54
CA GLU A 97 2.00 -16.15 24.69
C GLU A 97 1.39 -14.75 24.58
N GLY A 98 1.65 -14.06 23.45
CA GLY A 98 1.20 -12.69 23.25
C GLY A 98 2.21 -11.64 23.72
N GLY A 99 1.75 -10.40 23.94
CA GLY A 99 2.63 -9.31 24.34
C GLY A 99 3.59 -8.88 23.22
N ASN A 100 3.00 -8.48 22.08
CA ASN A 100 3.73 -7.96 20.92
C ASN A 100 3.34 -6.50 20.68
N ALA A 101 4.30 -5.59 20.79
CA ALA A 101 4.06 -4.16 20.64
C ALA A 101 4.20 -3.68 19.20
N LEU A 102 3.19 -2.94 18.72
CA LEU A 102 3.15 -2.42 17.35
C LEU A 102 4.36 -1.54 17.01
N PHE A 103 4.76 -0.65 17.92
CA PHE A 103 5.90 0.24 17.67
C PHE A 103 7.21 -0.50 17.51
N GLY A 104 7.41 -1.55 18.31
CA GLY A 104 8.56 -2.43 18.17
C GLY A 104 8.57 -3.16 16.85
N SER A 105 7.40 -3.61 16.39
CA SER A 105 7.25 -4.25 15.07
C SER A 105 7.59 -3.30 13.93
N LEU A 106 7.14 -2.05 13.99
CA LEU A 106 7.43 -1.04 12.96
C LEU A 106 8.91 -0.70 12.90
N LEU A 107 9.56 -0.49 14.05
CA LEU A 107 10.99 -0.19 14.12
C LEU A 107 11.83 -1.39 13.66
N GLY A 108 11.52 -2.58 14.18
CA GLY A 108 12.19 -3.82 13.77
C GLY A 108 11.99 -4.12 12.29
N GLY A 109 10.77 -3.97 11.79
CA GLY A 109 10.45 -4.12 10.37
C GLY A 109 11.23 -3.15 9.47
N ALA A 110 11.33 -1.89 9.87
CA ALA A 110 12.12 -0.90 9.13
C ALA A 110 13.62 -1.26 9.09
N VAL A 111 14.17 -1.74 10.22
CA VAL A 111 15.56 -2.26 10.29
C VAL A 111 15.72 -3.49 9.39
N GLY A 112 14.76 -4.42 9.43
CA GLY A 112 14.75 -5.61 8.57
C GLY A 112 14.70 -5.26 7.08
N VAL A 113 13.85 -4.31 6.69
CA VAL A 113 13.81 -3.77 5.31
C VAL A 113 15.16 -3.15 4.93
N TRP A 114 15.76 -2.35 5.83
CA TRP A 114 17.07 -1.76 5.57
C TRP A 114 18.16 -2.82 5.36
N ILE A 115 18.20 -3.86 6.21
CA ILE A 115 19.13 -5.00 6.08
C ILE A 115 18.88 -5.72 4.75
N GLY A 116 17.62 -6.10 4.45
CA GLY A 116 17.23 -6.76 3.22
C GLY A 116 17.65 -5.98 1.98
N CYS A 117 17.39 -4.67 1.95
CA CYS A 117 17.82 -3.78 0.87
C CYS A 117 19.35 -3.74 0.74
N ARG A 118 20.08 -3.71 1.86
CA ARG A 118 21.55 -3.72 1.86
C ARG A 118 22.12 -5.02 1.29
N ILE A 119 21.50 -6.15 1.60
CA ILE A 119 21.92 -7.47 1.10
C ILE A 119 21.63 -7.58 -0.40
N SER A 120 20.41 -7.21 -0.81
CA SER A 120 19.95 -7.31 -2.21
C SER A 120 20.46 -6.18 -3.12
N GLY A 121 21.32 -5.27 -2.64
CA GLY A 121 21.83 -4.14 -3.42
C GLY A 121 20.81 -3.05 -3.71
N LEU A 122 19.58 -3.14 -3.19
CA LEU A 122 18.52 -2.17 -3.41
C LEU A 122 18.73 -0.87 -2.65
N ARG A 123 18.30 0.24 -3.23
CA ARG A 123 18.15 1.49 -2.50
C ARG A 123 16.93 1.42 -1.59
N PHE A 124 17.12 1.70 -0.30
CA PHE A 124 16.04 1.68 0.69
C PHE A 124 14.84 2.54 0.28
N TRP A 125 15.07 3.76 -0.21
CA TRP A 125 14.00 4.67 -0.59
C TRP A 125 13.25 4.22 -1.84
N SER A 126 13.92 3.58 -2.79
CA SER A 126 13.28 2.99 -3.98
C SER A 126 12.37 1.83 -3.61
N PHE A 127 12.82 1.00 -2.66
CA PHE A 127 12.00 -0.06 -2.09
C PHE A 127 10.80 0.50 -1.30
N ALA A 128 11.01 1.50 -0.44
CA ALA A 128 9.96 2.14 0.34
C ALA A 128 8.85 2.73 -0.56
N ASP A 129 9.22 3.41 -1.65
CA ASP A 129 8.27 3.93 -2.65
C ASP A 129 7.49 2.81 -3.37
N ALA A 130 8.15 1.69 -3.67
CA ALA A 130 7.48 0.55 -4.26
C ALA A 130 6.50 -0.10 -3.28
N LEU A 131 6.85 -0.15 -1.99
CA LEU A 131 6.07 -0.76 -0.92
C LEU A 131 4.84 0.08 -0.51
N ALA A 132 4.92 1.40 -0.59
CA ALA A 132 3.91 2.33 -0.05
C ALA A 132 2.44 1.99 -0.42
N PRO A 133 2.06 1.77 -1.69
CA PRO A 133 0.69 1.36 -2.03
C PRO A 133 0.34 -0.04 -1.52
N GLY A 134 1.32 -0.95 -1.46
CA GLY A 134 1.16 -2.29 -0.93
C GLY A 134 0.82 -2.30 0.56
N LEU A 135 1.42 -1.39 1.35
CA LEU A 135 1.08 -1.22 2.77
C LEU A 135 -0.38 -0.84 2.98
N LEU A 136 -0.90 0.11 2.20
CA LEU A 136 -2.31 0.51 2.30
C LEU A 136 -3.26 -0.65 1.95
N VAL A 137 -2.92 -1.45 0.93
CA VAL A 137 -3.70 -2.64 0.59
C VAL A 137 -3.65 -3.67 1.72
N ALA A 138 -2.47 -3.92 2.29
CA ALA A 138 -2.31 -4.83 3.42
C ALA A 138 -3.11 -4.37 4.65
N GLN A 139 -3.07 -3.07 4.95
CA GLN A 139 -3.86 -2.48 6.02
C GLN A 139 -5.37 -2.64 5.77
N ALA A 140 -5.84 -2.41 4.53
CA ALA A 140 -7.25 -2.62 4.18
C ALA A 140 -7.67 -4.09 4.39
N ILE A 141 -6.85 -5.05 3.96
CA ILE A 141 -7.14 -6.49 4.14
C ILE A 141 -7.13 -6.86 5.63
N GLY A 142 -6.18 -6.34 6.42
CA GLY A 142 -6.10 -6.60 7.86
C GLY A 142 -7.36 -6.17 8.62
N ARG A 143 -8.07 -5.12 8.15
CA ARG A 143 -9.33 -4.66 8.78
C ARG A 143 -10.48 -5.67 8.69
N LEU A 144 -10.45 -6.58 7.72
CA LEU A 144 -11.41 -7.69 7.69
C LEU A 144 -11.27 -8.60 8.91
N GLY A 145 -10.04 -8.79 9.40
CA GLY A 145 -9.80 -9.52 10.65
C GLY A 145 -10.45 -8.86 11.86
N ASN A 146 -10.40 -7.53 11.97
CA ASN A 146 -11.07 -6.80 13.06
C ASN A 146 -12.60 -6.94 12.98
N TYR A 147 -13.18 -6.92 11.78
CA TYR A 147 -14.61 -7.20 11.59
C TYR A 147 -14.99 -8.58 12.11
N VAL A 148 -14.24 -9.60 11.71
CA VAL A 148 -14.53 -10.99 12.12
C VAL A 148 -14.37 -11.19 13.63
N ASN A 149 -13.37 -10.53 14.24
CA ASN A 149 -13.16 -10.60 15.70
C ASN A 149 -14.10 -9.70 16.50
N GLN A 150 -14.92 -8.86 15.84
CA GLN A 150 -15.77 -7.86 16.50
C GLN A 150 -14.99 -6.94 17.45
N GLU A 151 -13.88 -6.43 16.98
CA GLU A 151 -12.99 -5.55 17.74
C GLU A 151 -12.74 -4.24 17.00
N LEU A 152 -12.26 -3.21 17.73
CA LEU A 152 -11.89 -1.91 17.16
C LEU A 152 -13.02 -1.23 16.38
N PHE A 153 -14.24 -1.25 16.92
CA PHE A 153 -15.38 -0.51 16.38
C PHE A 153 -15.47 0.89 16.99
N GLY A 154 -16.34 1.74 16.43
CA GLY A 154 -16.49 3.12 16.84
C GLY A 154 -17.58 3.36 17.87
N LEU A 155 -17.86 4.62 18.16
CA LEU A 155 -18.92 5.06 19.05
C LEU A 155 -20.30 4.56 18.57
N PRO A 156 -21.32 4.49 19.47
CA PRO A 156 -22.69 4.20 19.09
C PRO A 156 -23.20 5.13 17.99
N THR A 157 -24.02 4.60 17.08
CA THR A 157 -24.54 5.37 15.94
C THR A 157 -25.98 4.95 15.60
N THR A 158 -26.71 5.87 14.97
CA THR A 158 -28.04 5.63 14.40
C THR A 158 -28.00 5.57 12.87
N LEU A 159 -26.81 5.57 12.28
CA LEU A 159 -26.66 5.52 10.82
C LEU A 159 -27.15 4.19 10.25
N PRO A 160 -27.78 4.19 9.07
CA PRO A 160 -28.37 2.99 8.48
C PRO A 160 -27.35 1.89 8.15
N TRP A 161 -26.05 2.20 8.08
CA TRP A 161 -24.94 1.26 7.90
C TRP A 161 -24.16 0.98 9.19
N GLY A 162 -24.78 1.20 10.35
CA GLY A 162 -24.18 0.87 11.64
C GLY A 162 -23.83 -0.61 11.73
N LEU A 163 -22.76 -0.93 12.44
CA LEU A 163 -22.28 -2.29 12.68
C LEU A 163 -22.98 -2.89 13.90
N GLU A 164 -23.52 -4.07 13.73
CA GLU A 164 -24.04 -4.87 14.84
C GLU A 164 -22.87 -5.57 15.55
N ILE A 165 -22.77 -5.39 16.86
CA ILE A 165 -21.83 -6.09 17.72
C ILE A 165 -22.66 -6.95 18.68
N ARG A 166 -22.25 -8.20 18.85
CA ARG A 166 -22.94 -9.10 19.77
C ARG A 166 -22.69 -8.66 21.22
N SER A 167 -23.73 -8.77 22.04
CA SER A 167 -23.67 -8.42 23.47
C SER A 167 -22.72 -9.30 24.29
N ASP A 168 -22.38 -10.51 23.78
CA ASP A 168 -21.40 -11.41 24.38
C ASP A 168 -19.97 -11.23 23.85
N ALA A 169 -19.76 -10.28 22.93
CA ALA A 169 -18.41 -9.98 22.42
C ALA A 169 -17.53 -9.37 23.52
N PRO A 170 -16.24 -9.76 23.64
CA PRO A 170 -15.35 -9.29 24.72
C PRO A 170 -15.19 -7.77 24.81
N MET A 171 -15.37 -7.05 23.70
CA MET A 171 -15.23 -5.62 23.60
C MET A 171 -16.58 -4.86 23.65
N PHE A 172 -17.70 -5.57 23.89
CA PHE A 172 -18.99 -4.92 23.99
C PHE A 172 -19.04 -4.08 25.28
N PRO A 173 -19.40 -2.78 25.21
CA PRO A 173 -19.31 -1.90 26.38
C PRO A 173 -20.39 -2.22 27.42
N ASP A 174 -19.99 -2.28 28.69
CA ASP A 174 -20.89 -2.53 29.82
C ASP A 174 -22.01 -1.49 29.87
N GLY A 175 -23.22 -1.97 30.15
CA GLY A 175 -24.40 -1.09 30.25
C GLY A 175 -24.97 -0.58 28.94
N THR A 176 -24.43 -0.98 27.82
CA THR A 176 -24.98 -0.65 26.50
C THR A 176 -26.19 -1.52 26.18
N PRO A 177 -27.34 -0.94 25.75
CA PRO A 177 -28.50 -1.72 25.34
C PRO A 177 -28.20 -2.69 24.19
N GLU A 178 -28.79 -3.89 24.24
CA GLU A 178 -28.73 -4.83 23.13
C GLU A 178 -29.33 -4.22 21.87
N GLY A 179 -28.75 -4.53 20.72
CA GLY A 179 -29.17 -3.97 19.42
C GLY A 179 -28.63 -2.55 19.12
N THR A 180 -27.78 -2.00 20.02
CA THR A 180 -27.06 -0.77 19.72
C THR A 180 -26.13 -0.97 18.53
N LEU A 181 -26.20 -0.08 17.54
CA LEU A 181 -25.32 -0.06 16.38
C LEU A 181 -24.10 0.81 16.66
N PHE A 182 -22.97 0.42 16.10
CA PHE A 182 -21.70 1.11 16.26
C PHE A 182 -21.14 1.58 14.90
N HIS A 183 -20.28 2.59 14.89
CA HIS A 183 -19.58 2.97 13.66
C HIS A 183 -18.67 1.85 13.17
N PRO A 184 -18.79 1.39 11.91
CA PRO A 184 -17.99 0.31 11.34
C PRO A 184 -16.59 0.83 10.97
N LEU A 185 -15.73 1.01 11.97
CA LEU A 185 -14.36 1.54 11.77
C LEU A 185 -13.55 0.70 10.79
N PHE A 186 -13.71 -0.64 10.82
CA PHE A 186 -13.05 -1.51 9.87
C PHE A 186 -13.33 -1.10 8.42
N LEU A 187 -14.59 -0.77 8.09
CA LEU A 187 -15.01 -0.37 6.75
C LEU A 187 -14.48 1.03 6.40
N TYR A 188 -14.54 1.97 7.36
CA TYR A 188 -14.03 3.31 7.14
C TYR A 188 -12.53 3.29 6.87
N GLU A 189 -11.76 2.51 7.63
CA GLU A 189 -10.33 2.36 7.41
C GLU A 189 -10.01 1.62 6.09
N MET A 190 -10.79 0.61 5.72
CA MET A 190 -10.65 -0.05 4.42
C MET A 190 -10.84 0.93 3.27
N ILE A 191 -11.93 1.69 3.29
CA ILE A 191 -12.23 2.69 2.25
C ILE A 191 -11.13 3.75 2.22
N TRP A 192 -10.73 4.29 3.37
CA TRP A 192 -9.64 5.27 3.48
C TRP A 192 -8.35 4.75 2.84
N ASN A 193 -7.94 3.54 3.19
CA ASN A 193 -6.73 2.93 2.64
C ASN A 193 -6.83 2.70 1.13
N LEU A 194 -7.95 2.20 0.62
CA LEU A 194 -8.14 1.99 -0.83
C LEU A 194 -8.20 3.31 -1.61
N VAL A 195 -8.84 4.35 -1.04
CA VAL A 195 -8.79 5.71 -1.59
C VAL A 195 -7.34 6.22 -1.60
N GLY A 196 -6.58 5.97 -0.53
CA GLY A 196 -5.16 6.29 -0.46
C GLY A 196 -4.35 5.62 -1.56
N VAL A 197 -4.57 4.34 -1.82
CA VAL A 197 -3.93 3.62 -2.96
C VAL A 197 -4.24 4.32 -4.28
N ALA A 198 -5.52 4.58 -4.54
CA ALA A 198 -5.95 5.22 -5.79
C ALA A 198 -5.34 6.63 -5.93
N LEU A 199 -5.31 7.40 -4.85
CA LEU A 199 -4.74 8.75 -4.81
C LEU A 199 -3.21 8.71 -5.06
N LEU A 200 -2.46 7.90 -4.31
CA LEU A 200 -1.01 7.79 -4.45
C LEU A 200 -0.61 7.37 -5.88
N LEU A 201 -1.26 6.33 -6.42
CA LEU A 201 -0.98 5.88 -7.78
C LEU A 201 -1.37 6.90 -8.84
N THR A 202 -2.46 7.66 -8.63
CA THR A 202 -2.89 8.71 -9.56
C THR A 202 -1.91 9.87 -9.54
N ILE A 203 -1.49 10.33 -8.37
CA ILE A 203 -0.50 11.41 -8.22
C ILE A 203 0.83 10.98 -8.85
N GLU A 204 1.31 9.77 -8.52
CA GLU A 204 2.53 9.22 -9.12
C GLU A 204 2.48 9.22 -10.64
N ARG A 205 1.39 8.70 -11.23
CA ARG A 205 1.21 8.66 -12.69
C ARG A 205 1.17 10.06 -13.31
N ARG A 206 0.47 11.00 -12.67
CA ARG A 206 0.38 12.39 -13.17
C ARG A 206 1.73 13.09 -13.12
N VAL A 207 2.45 12.96 -12.02
CA VAL A 207 3.79 13.56 -11.87
C VAL A 207 4.76 12.94 -12.85
N THR A 208 4.81 11.61 -12.98
CA THR A 208 5.68 10.92 -13.93
C THR A 208 5.40 11.33 -15.38
N ARG A 209 4.11 11.45 -15.77
CA ARG A 209 3.74 11.91 -17.12
C ARG A 209 4.13 13.36 -17.36
N ARG A 210 3.97 14.22 -16.36
CA ARG A 210 4.38 15.62 -16.44
C ARG A 210 5.90 15.74 -16.62
N ASP A 211 6.66 15.01 -15.79
CA ASP A 211 8.12 15.03 -15.83
C ASP A 211 8.67 14.48 -17.15
N ALA A 212 8.04 13.45 -17.71
CA ALA A 212 8.40 12.88 -19.01
C ALA A 212 8.12 13.82 -20.20
N ALA A 213 7.27 14.83 -20.02
CA ALA A 213 6.95 15.83 -21.05
C ALA A 213 7.89 17.06 -21.00
N LEU A 214 8.83 17.11 -20.05
CA LEU A 214 9.82 18.17 -19.94
C LEU A 214 11.07 17.84 -20.78
N ASP A 215 11.74 18.85 -21.31
CA ASP A 215 13.02 18.68 -22.03
C ASP A 215 14.09 18.01 -21.15
N THR A 216 14.05 18.27 -19.85
CA THR A 216 14.86 17.60 -18.82
C THR A 216 13.91 16.89 -17.85
N PRO A 217 13.82 15.54 -17.90
CA PRO A 217 12.97 14.79 -17.01
C PRO A 217 13.29 15.07 -15.53
N GLY A 218 12.24 15.34 -14.76
CA GLY A 218 12.36 15.56 -13.32
C GLY A 218 12.43 14.24 -12.53
N PRO A 219 12.70 14.35 -11.23
CA PRO A 219 12.86 13.16 -10.36
C PRO A 219 11.56 12.41 -10.04
N GLY A 220 10.40 12.92 -10.45
CA GLY A 220 9.11 12.31 -10.16
C GLY A 220 8.81 12.18 -8.66
N LEU A 221 7.94 11.25 -8.32
CA LEU A 221 7.71 10.82 -6.93
C LEU A 221 8.58 9.60 -6.61
N ARG A 222 9.92 9.81 -6.68
CA ARG A 222 10.95 8.81 -6.37
C ARG A 222 11.75 9.25 -5.15
N TRP A 223 12.76 8.49 -4.80
CA TRP A 223 13.68 8.79 -3.71
C TRP A 223 13.00 8.83 -2.33
N GLY A 224 11.92 8.06 -2.12
CA GLY A 224 11.16 8.02 -0.86
C GLY A 224 10.01 9.02 -0.77
N ARG A 225 9.76 9.84 -1.80
CA ARG A 225 8.69 10.85 -1.75
C ARG A 225 7.30 10.25 -1.78
N LEU A 226 7.10 9.15 -2.51
CA LEU A 226 5.81 8.46 -2.50
C LEU A 226 5.55 7.81 -1.13
N PHE A 227 6.58 7.26 -0.50
CA PHE A 227 6.50 6.76 0.89
C PHE A 227 6.23 7.89 1.88
N GLY A 228 6.84 9.06 1.69
CA GLY A 228 6.51 10.26 2.49
C GLY A 228 5.04 10.65 2.38
N LEU A 229 4.46 10.64 1.17
CA LEU A 229 3.02 10.90 0.97
C LEU A 229 2.14 9.81 1.61
N TYR A 230 2.57 8.54 1.59
CA TYR A 230 1.91 7.45 2.32
C TYR A 230 1.85 7.74 3.82
N LEU A 231 2.95 8.18 4.44
CA LEU A 231 2.97 8.50 5.87
C LEU A 231 2.03 9.65 6.22
N VAL A 232 1.98 10.69 5.37
CA VAL A 232 1.03 11.79 5.53
C VAL A 232 -0.40 11.28 5.46
N TRP A 233 -0.75 10.49 4.45
CA TRP A 233 -2.08 9.93 4.27
C TRP A 233 -2.50 9.04 5.44
N TYR A 234 -1.61 8.14 5.86
CA TYR A 234 -1.82 7.26 7.00
C TYR A 234 -2.06 8.04 8.29
N GLY A 235 -1.19 9.01 8.59
CA GLY A 235 -1.31 9.81 9.81
C GLY A 235 -2.59 10.62 9.86
N LEU A 236 -3.01 11.23 8.75
CA LEU A 236 -4.29 11.94 8.65
C LEU A 236 -5.46 11.00 8.91
N GLY A 237 -5.48 9.83 8.27
CA GLY A 237 -6.53 8.82 8.48
C GLY A 237 -6.61 8.35 9.93
N ARG A 238 -5.46 8.03 10.52
CA ARG A 238 -5.40 7.55 11.89
C ARG A 238 -5.87 8.60 12.90
N SER A 239 -5.59 9.87 12.65
CA SER A 239 -5.99 10.95 13.58
C SER A 239 -7.51 11.10 13.70
N TRP A 240 -8.25 11.13 12.58
CA TRP A 240 -9.70 11.31 12.64
C TRP A 240 -10.43 10.03 13.07
N LEU A 241 -9.89 8.86 12.69
CA LEU A 241 -10.47 7.57 13.10
C LEU A 241 -10.35 7.33 14.60
N GLU A 242 -9.25 7.77 15.23
CA GLU A 242 -9.08 7.68 16.68
C GLU A 242 -10.13 8.52 17.43
N ALA A 243 -10.57 9.64 16.86
CA ALA A 243 -11.57 10.51 17.47
C ALA A 243 -12.98 9.89 17.56
N ILE A 244 -13.28 8.90 16.73
CA ILE A 244 -14.58 8.20 16.72
C ILE A 244 -14.49 6.77 17.27
N ARG A 245 -13.35 6.39 17.82
CA ARG A 245 -13.11 5.08 18.39
C ARG A 245 -13.73 4.97 19.78
N ILE A 246 -14.31 3.81 20.11
CA ILE A 246 -14.95 3.59 21.43
C ILE A 246 -13.93 3.36 22.54
N ASP A 247 -12.80 2.76 22.19
CA ASP A 247 -11.67 2.45 23.08
C ASP A 247 -10.43 3.24 22.65
N PRO A 248 -10.35 4.54 22.91
CA PRO A 248 -9.17 5.32 22.57
C PRO A 248 -7.95 4.75 23.29
N THR A 249 -6.78 4.89 22.65
CA THR A 249 -5.53 4.50 23.31
C THR A 249 -5.30 5.30 24.56
N SER A 250 -4.57 4.71 25.54
CA SER A 250 -4.22 5.35 26.80
C SER A 250 -3.73 6.78 26.58
N ASP A 251 -4.12 7.65 27.49
CA ASP A 251 -3.73 9.05 27.47
C ASP A 251 -2.21 9.21 27.55
N ALA A 252 -1.69 9.99 26.62
CA ALA A 252 -0.31 10.44 26.57
C ALA A 252 -0.22 11.88 27.14
N PRO A 253 0.94 12.51 27.12
CA PRO A 253 1.07 13.88 27.58
C PRO A 253 -0.02 14.80 27.03
N LEU A 254 -0.53 15.70 27.88
CA LEU A 254 -1.61 16.66 27.60
C LEU A 254 -3.02 16.03 27.50
N GLY A 255 -3.23 14.79 27.93
CA GLY A 255 -4.54 14.12 27.83
C GLY A 255 -4.96 13.80 26.39
N ILE A 256 -4.00 13.75 25.46
CA ILE A 256 -4.26 13.41 24.05
C ILE A 256 -3.89 11.94 23.84
N PRO A 257 -4.75 11.11 23.21
CA PRO A 257 -4.47 9.71 22.93
C PRO A 257 -3.12 9.48 22.21
N ALA A 258 -2.38 8.47 22.64
CA ALA A 258 -1.05 8.17 22.10
C ALA A 258 -1.04 7.99 20.58
N ASN A 259 -2.12 7.45 20.00
CA ASN A 259 -2.26 7.30 18.57
C ASN A 259 -2.34 8.63 17.81
N ILE A 260 -2.87 9.68 18.40
CA ILE A 260 -2.89 11.02 17.77
C ILE A 260 -1.48 11.61 17.73
N TRP A 261 -0.69 11.44 18.80
CA TRP A 261 0.72 11.86 18.80
C TRP A 261 1.54 11.14 17.73
N THR A 262 1.41 9.83 17.67
CA THR A 262 2.14 9.02 16.65
C THR A 262 1.69 9.33 15.24
N SER A 263 0.42 9.65 15.05
CA SER A 263 -0.12 10.11 13.77
C SER A 263 0.47 11.46 13.36
N GLY A 264 0.55 12.40 14.30
CA GLY A 264 1.22 13.69 14.07
C GLY A 264 2.70 13.52 13.69
N ILE A 265 3.41 12.63 14.39
CA ILE A 265 4.80 12.30 14.08
C ILE A 265 4.90 11.69 12.67
N ALA A 266 4.00 10.78 12.29
CA ALA A 266 3.99 10.19 10.96
C ALA A 266 3.78 11.24 9.86
N VAL A 267 2.84 12.19 10.06
CA VAL A 267 2.63 13.31 9.13
C VAL A 267 3.88 14.18 9.01
N LEU A 268 4.46 14.59 10.13
CA LEU A 268 5.67 15.42 10.13
C LEU A 268 6.85 14.71 9.46
N LEU A 269 7.04 13.43 9.76
CA LEU A 269 8.08 12.61 9.13
C LEU A 269 7.83 12.48 7.62
N GLY A 270 6.60 12.22 7.21
CA GLY A 270 6.23 12.14 5.80
C GLY A 270 6.52 13.43 5.06
N VAL A 271 6.12 14.58 5.60
CA VAL A 271 6.42 15.90 5.05
C VAL A 271 7.93 16.13 5.01
N ALA A 272 8.66 15.82 6.08
CA ALA A 272 10.11 15.95 6.15
C ALA A 272 10.80 15.12 5.05
N ILE A 273 10.37 13.85 4.85
CA ILE A 273 10.91 13.00 3.78
C ILE A 273 10.67 13.65 2.42
N VAL A 274 9.44 14.08 2.11
CA VAL A 274 9.11 14.71 0.83
C VAL A 274 9.98 15.96 0.58
N VAL A 275 10.11 16.83 1.59
CA VAL A 275 10.89 18.07 1.47
C VAL A 275 12.39 17.81 1.36
N VAL A 276 12.94 16.96 2.26
CA VAL A 276 14.39 16.68 2.29
C VAL A 276 14.82 15.95 1.01
N GLN A 277 14.08 14.93 0.62
CA GLN A 277 14.39 14.18 -0.60
C GLN A 277 14.15 15.01 -1.86
N GLY A 278 13.16 15.91 -1.85
CA GLY A 278 12.93 16.86 -2.92
C GLY A 278 14.07 17.85 -3.11
N ARG A 279 14.74 18.25 -2.02
CA ARG A 279 15.91 19.15 -2.07
C ARG A 279 17.22 18.43 -2.40
N ARG A 280 17.36 17.15 -2.00
CA ARG A 280 18.58 16.37 -2.19
C ARG A 280 18.68 15.71 -3.57
N HIS A 281 17.55 15.35 -4.15
CA HIS A 281 17.48 14.60 -5.39
C HIS A 281 16.60 15.33 -6.39
N THR A 282 17.26 16.10 -7.27
CA THR A 282 16.61 16.87 -8.34
C THR A 282 16.62 16.13 -9.67
N GLU A 283 17.42 15.06 -9.78
CA GLU A 283 17.56 14.24 -10.98
C GLU A 283 16.67 12.99 -10.95
N PRO A 284 16.32 12.43 -12.11
CA PRO A 284 15.59 11.17 -12.20
C PRO A 284 16.33 10.03 -11.50
N GLU A 285 15.57 9.09 -10.91
CA GLU A 285 16.11 7.83 -10.43
C GLU A 285 16.25 6.86 -11.61
N LEU A 286 17.48 6.63 -12.05
CA LEU A 286 17.79 5.78 -13.20
C LEU A 286 17.81 4.30 -12.85
N SER A 287 18.15 3.94 -11.62
CA SER A 287 18.21 2.54 -11.14
C SER A 287 17.65 2.44 -9.73
N VAL A 288 17.02 1.32 -9.41
CA VAL A 288 16.57 1.00 -8.04
C VAL A 288 17.71 0.44 -7.17
N TYR A 289 18.84 0.12 -7.80
CA TYR A 289 20.02 -0.41 -7.12
C TYR A 289 20.97 0.69 -6.68
N VAL A 290 21.76 0.37 -5.67
CA VAL A 290 22.92 1.18 -5.27
C VAL A 290 23.97 1.06 -6.38
N PRO A 291 24.62 2.16 -6.82
CA PRO A 291 25.64 2.11 -7.87
C PRO A 291 26.70 1.03 -7.61
N GLY A 292 26.98 0.21 -8.64
CA GLY A 292 27.93 -0.90 -8.57
C GLY A 292 27.39 -2.16 -7.85
N ARG A 293 26.07 -2.24 -7.60
CA ARG A 293 25.41 -3.40 -7.03
C ARG A 293 24.21 -3.87 -7.86
N GLU A 294 24.13 -3.41 -9.08
CA GLU A 294 23.25 -3.96 -10.09
C GLU A 294 23.56 -5.45 -10.29
N PRO A 295 22.57 -6.34 -10.50
CA PRO A 295 22.83 -7.70 -10.95
C PRO A 295 23.75 -7.62 -12.17
N ALA A 296 24.77 -8.48 -12.25
CA ALA A 296 25.48 -8.66 -13.49
C ALA A 296 24.42 -8.99 -14.56
N ASP A 297 24.44 -8.29 -15.67
CA ASP A 297 23.66 -8.72 -16.82
C ASP A 297 24.05 -10.19 -17.02
N ASP A 298 23.09 -11.11 -16.87
CA ASP A 298 23.30 -12.50 -17.25
C ASP A 298 23.73 -12.40 -18.72
N GLU A 299 25.03 -12.53 -18.97
CA GLU A 299 25.58 -12.68 -20.32
C GLU A 299 24.74 -13.79 -20.95
N ASP A 300 23.96 -13.43 -21.96
CA ASP A 300 23.12 -14.35 -22.69
C ASP A 300 24.05 -15.49 -23.12
N PRO A 301 23.91 -16.74 -22.58
CA PRO A 301 24.83 -17.81 -22.90
C PRO A 301 24.83 -18.12 -24.41
N ASP A 302 23.87 -17.58 -25.17
CA ASP A 302 23.79 -17.63 -26.61
C ASP A 302 24.60 -16.51 -27.33
N ALA A 303 25.05 -15.47 -26.59
CA ALA A 303 25.87 -14.40 -27.17
C ALA A 303 27.35 -14.85 -27.36
N GLU A 304 27.86 -15.76 -26.54
CA GLU A 304 29.20 -16.34 -26.74
C GLU A 304 29.25 -17.29 -27.94
N THR A 305 28.15 -17.96 -28.29
CA THR A 305 28.12 -18.85 -29.47
C THR A 305 28.08 -18.07 -30.78
N THR A 306 27.55 -16.85 -30.79
CA THR A 306 27.54 -16.01 -32.00
C THR A 306 28.87 -15.28 -32.26
N SER A 307 29.65 -14.98 -31.22
CA SER A 307 30.99 -14.38 -31.38
C SER A 307 32.04 -15.42 -31.79
N ALA A 308 31.94 -16.67 -31.32
CA ALA A 308 32.81 -17.77 -31.71
C ALA A 308 32.56 -18.24 -33.15
N GLU A 309 31.31 -18.13 -33.67
CA GLU A 309 31.02 -18.43 -35.07
C GLU A 309 31.41 -17.29 -36.03
N ALA A 310 31.51 -16.04 -35.56
CA ALA A 310 31.96 -14.91 -36.38
C ALA A 310 33.48 -14.89 -36.56
N ASP A 311 34.29 -15.31 -35.57
CA ASP A 311 35.74 -15.40 -35.67
C ASP A 311 36.17 -16.67 -36.45
N GLY A 312 35.42 -17.76 -36.40
CA GLY A 312 35.68 -18.97 -37.18
C GLY A 312 35.40 -18.86 -38.68
N LYS A 313 34.69 -17.81 -39.13
CA LYS A 313 34.37 -17.53 -40.52
C LYS A 313 35.35 -16.55 -41.20
N ALA A 314 36.15 -15.82 -40.45
CA ALA A 314 37.14 -14.89 -40.98
C ALA A 314 38.43 -15.58 -41.40
N ASP A 315 38.81 -16.72 -40.81
CA ASP A 315 40.07 -17.46 -41.13
C ASP A 315 39.92 -18.47 -42.24
N ARG A 316 38.71 -18.71 -42.81
CA ARG A 316 38.51 -19.65 -43.94
C ARG A 316 38.36 -18.98 -45.31
N LYS A 317 38.62 -17.68 -45.44
CA LYS A 317 38.46 -16.94 -46.69
C LYS A 317 39.75 -16.44 -47.32
N ALA A 318 40.91 -16.90 -46.84
CA ALA A 318 42.21 -16.50 -47.35
C ALA A 318 42.94 -17.53 -48.24
N ASP A 319 42.47 -18.78 -48.33
CA ASP A 319 43.10 -19.78 -49.25
C ASP A 319 42.07 -20.39 -50.19
N GLY A 320 42.05 -19.90 -51.43
CA GLY A 320 41.20 -20.48 -52.44
C GLY A 320 40.92 -19.55 -53.66
N LYS A 321 41.95 -19.06 -54.28
CA LYS A 321 41.80 -18.38 -55.54
C LYS A 321 42.59 -19.15 -56.58
N ALA A 322 41.91 -19.99 -57.35
CA ALA A 322 42.18 -20.20 -58.77
C ALA A 322 41.28 -21.32 -59.37
N GLU A 323 40.80 -21.04 -60.59
CA GLU A 323 40.21 -22.02 -61.54
C GLU A 323 38.76 -22.44 -61.23
N ASP A 324 37.74 -22.27 -62.02
CA ASP A 324 37.64 -22.36 -63.45
C ASP A 324 36.33 -21.74 -63.99
N LYS A 325 36.35 -21.27 -65.17
CA LYS A 325 35.26 -20.77 -66.01
C LYS A 325 34.34 -21.90 -66.48
N ALA A 326 33.09 -21.57 -66.62
CA ALA A 326 32.27 -21.78 -67.76
C ALA A 326 30.86 -22.33 -67.50
N ASP A 327 29.93 -21.65 -68.11
CA ASP A 327 28.70 -22.15 -68.77
C ASP A 327 27.48 -22.52 -67.89
N GLY A 328 26.41 -21.81 -68.20
CA GLY A 328 25.06 -22.25 -67.89
C GLY A 328 24.01 -21.11 -67.83
N LYS A 329 23.57 -20.78 -68.99
CA LYS A 329 22.53 -19.89 -69.45
C LYS A 329 21.15 -20.48 -69.17
N ALA A 330 20.21 -19.62 -68.93
CA ALA A 330 18.81 -19.63 -69.38
C ALA A 330 17.68 -20.08 -68.37
N ASP A 331 16.78 -19.19 -68.27
CA ASP A 331 15.32 -19.28 -68.42
C ASP A 331 14.41 -19.60 -67.19
N GLY A 332 13.45 -18.68 -67.13
CA GLY A 332 12.16 -18.87 -66.45
C GLY A 332 11.77 -17.73 -65.56
N LYS A 333 11.35 -16.59 -65.97
CA LYS A 333 10.08 -16.02 -66.46
C LYS A 333 8.84 -16.51 -65.68
N ALA A 334 8.27 -15.57 -65.03
CA ALA A 334 6.88 -15.08 -65.08
C ALA A 334 5.90 -15.48 -63.98
N ASP A 335 5.30 -14.49 -63.50
CA ASP A 335 3.86 -14.22 -63.34
C ASP A 335 3.18 -14.42 -62.02
N GLY A 336 2.49 -13.32 -61.69
CA GLY A 336 1.33 -13.23 -60.83
C GLY A 336 1.43 -12.11 -59.78
N LYS A 337 1.22 -10.79 -60.08
CA LYS A 337 -0.05 -10.07 -60.27
C LYS A 337 -1.04 -10.40 -59.13
N ALA A 338 -1.27 -9.49 -58.22
CA ALA A 338 -2.11 -8.28 -58.23
C ALA A 338 -3.42 -8.48 -57.48
N GLU A 339 -3.83 -7.42 -56.92
CA GLU A 339 -5.22 -7.05 -56.50
C GLU A 339 -5.60 -7.46 -55.10
N ASP A 340 -6.18 -6.64 -54.19
CA ASP A 340 -7.03 -5.45 -54.28
C ASP A 340 -7.01 -4.72 -52.95
N LYS A 341 -6.83 -3.45 -52.81
CA LYS A 341 -7.75 -2.30 -52.85
C LYS A 341 -9.16 -2.56 -52.30
N ALA A 342 -9.53 -1.83 -51.30
CA ALA A 342 -10.55 -0.79 -51.28
C ALA A 342 -10.95 -0.53 -49.82
N ASP A 343 -10.81 0.68 -49.37
CA ASP A 343 -11.87 1.68 -49.19
C ASP A 343 -12.95 1.28 -48.19
N ASP A 344 -13.05 2.04 -47.09
CA ASP A 344 -14.23 2.90 -46.96
C ASP A 344 -14.00 4.02 -45.92
N LYS A 345 -14.17 5.22 -46.41
CA LYS A 345 -14.50 6.48 -45.73
C LYS A 345 -16.00 6.57 -45.64
N ALA A 346 -16.51 7.13 -44.56
CA ALA A 346 -17.63 8.07 -44.50
C ALA A 346 -17.78 8.46 -43.04
N ASP A 347 -17.51 9.69 -42.67
CA ASP A 347 -18.44 10.82 -42.65
C ASP A 347 -19.76 10.50 -41.92
N ASP A 348 -19.94 11.16 -40.78
CA ASP A 348 -21.07 12.07 -40.69
C ASP A 348 -20.92 13.09 -39.54
N LYS A 349 -21.06 14.32 -39.96
CA LYS A 349 -21.36 15.52 -39.18
C LYS A 349 -22.89 15.65 -39.09
N ALA A 350 -23.37 16.15 -37.97
CA ALA A 350 -24.45 17.13 -37.88
C ALA A 350 -24.59 17.50 -36.40
N ASP A 351 -24.26 18.70 -35.96
CA ASP A 351 -25.12 19.87 -35.89
C ASP A 351 -26.53 19.56 -35.35
N ASP A 352 -26.83 20.06 -34.15
CA ASP A 352 -27.89 21.00 -34.03
C ASP A 352 -27.84 21.82 -32.72
N LYS A 353 -28.03 23.09 -32.90
CA LYS A 353 -28.31 24.16 -31.96
C LYS A 353 -29.80 24.16 -31.58
N ALA A 354 -30.10 24.61 -30.39
CA ALA A 354 -31.17 25.57 -30.04
C ALA A 354 -31.23 25.61 -28.50
N ASP A 355 -30.89 26.68 -27.82
CA ASP A 355 -31.57 28.00 -27.73
C ASP A 355 -32.87 27.97 -26.92
N GLY A 356 -32.95 28.90 -25.95
CA GLY A 356 -34.13 29.23 -25.15
C GLY A 356 -33.84 29.10 -23.65
N GLY A 357 -33.52 30.06 -22.86
CA GLY A 357 -33.93 31.44 -22.79
C GLY A 357 -34.98 31.66 -21.69
N VAL A 358 -34.65 32.63 -20.77
CA VAL A 358 -35.63 33.46 -20.03
C VAL A 358 -36.24 32.83 -18.78
N GLU A 359 -36.24 33.39 -17.66
CA GLU A 359 -36.36 34.65 -16.93
C GLU A 359 -36.69 34.33 -15.46
N THR A 360 -36.00 34.96 -14.53
CA THR A 360 -36.41 35.78 -13.42
C THR A 360 -37.75 35.49 -12.75
N ASP A 361 -37.78 35.30 -11.47
CA ASP A 361 -38.50 36.18 -10.56
C ASP A 361 -37.98 36.10 -9.12
N GLU A 362 -37.83 37.19 -8.59
CA GLU A 362 -37.50 37.87 -7.39
C GLU A 362 -38.72 37.86 -6.43
N ALA A 363 -38.46 38.14 -5.18
CA ALA A 363 -39.36 38.51 -4.08
C ALA A 363 -39.80 37.31 -3.17
N ASP A 364 -39.72 37.33 -1.87
CA ASP A 364 -39.79 38.43 -0.91
C ASP A 364 -39.56 37.87 0.49
N ARG A 365 -38.90 38.64 1.35
CA ARG A 365 -38.82 38.44 2.80
C ARG A 365 -40.18 38.78 3.44
N PRO A 366 -40.47 38.38 4.69
CA PRO A 366 -39.92 39.16 5.81
C PRO A 366 -39.45 38.38 7.05
N VAL A 367 -38.57 39.05 7.73
CA VAL A 367 -38.10 38.96 9.10
C VAL A 367 -39.26 39.20 10.07
N ASP A 368 -39.28 38.50 11.19
CA ASP A 368 -39.60 39.14 12.47
C ASP A 368 -38.99 38.38 13.69
N PRO A 369 -38.54 39.12 14.65
CA PRO A 369 -37.77 38.66 15.80
C PRO A 369 -38.64 38.53 17.04
N ASP A 370 -38.33 37.61 17.92
CA ASP A 370 -38.38 37.81 19.39
C ASP A 370 -38.45 36.48 20.10
N ALA A 371 -37.45 36.18 20.85
CA ALA A 371 -37.59 35.64 22.22
C ALA A 371 -36.21 35.33 22.79
N SER A 372 -35.83 36.20 23.65
CA SER A 372 -34.71 36.10 24.59
C SER A 372 -34.96 35.05 25.71
N PRO A 373 -34.00 34.82 26.60
CA PRO A 373 -33.51 33.52 27.04
C PRO A 373 -34.15 33.10 28.39
N VAL A 374 -34.13 31.80 28.62
CA VAL A 374 -34.40 31.27 29.98
C VAL A 374 -33.18 30.50 30.43
N ASP A 375 -32.51 31.10 31.39
CA ASP A 375 -31.62 30.46 32.32
C ASP A 375 -32.45 29.66 33.34
N PRO A 376 -32.02 28.51 33.80
CA PRO A 376 -32.16 28.21 35.19
C PRO A 376 -30.91 27.63 35.83
N ALA A 377 -30.47 28.34 36.82
CA ALA A 377 -29.72 27.83 37.94
C ALA A 377 -30.57 26.84 38.76
N GLY A 378 -29.92 25.84 39.35
CA GLY A 378 -30.32 25.34 40.66
C GLY A 378 -30.44 23.84 40.86
N ALA A 379 -29.50 23.35 41.69
CA ALA A 379 -29.63 22.35 42.75
C ALA A 379 -29.74 20.87 42.40
N LYS A 380 -28.88 20.07 42.69
CA LYS A 380 -28.17 19.51 43.85
C LYS A 380 -27.10 18.55 43.42
#